data_9c675ea6bfc69130d7c6b6e5ee9c9ba9
#
_entry.id   9c675ea6bfc69130d7c6b6e5ee9c9ba9
#
_cell.length_a   1.000
_cell.length_b   1.000
_cell.length_c   1.000
_cell.angle_alpha   90.00
_cell.angle_beta   90.00
_cell.angle_gamma   90.00
#
_symmetry.space_group_name_H-M   'P 1'
#
loop_
_entity.id
_entity.type
_entity.pdbx_description
1 polymer ?
#
loop_
_entity_poly.entity_id
_entity_poly.type
_entity_poly.pdbx_seq_one_letter_code
_entity_poly.pdbx_strand_id
1 'polypeptide(L)'
;VCSSDLGVQMMVRSDISGSGVMFSIDTESGFDKTVLINAAWGLGENVVQGAVDPDEYQVYKPFLDKPKLTPILAKSLGAKEKKMIYARAGHGHGSPIRNVPTSKAEREAFVLSDAEILELARYAVTIETHYGQPMDMEWAKDGESGLLYIVQARPETVQSRIDTHALKSYRLKKAGVKLLEGLSVGEAIATGEVCLLHSAAEIERFVDGAILVTSTTDPDWVPIMKRASAIITDHGGRTSHAAIVSRELGLPAIVGTGNATHLLHDGQEVTVSCAEGDHGIVYEGIAEFEVEEVELHEVPPTKTRVMLNLANPAAAARWWRLPSDGVGLARMEFVINNGVRVHPLALTRYDQLTDEAAKAEIDRLTRGYARRTDYFVDTLAMGLSRIAATWYPNPTIVRMSDFKTNEYAELLGGRQFEPHEENPMIGWRGASRYYAEGYKAGFALECQAIRKLRDEMGFDNVIVMIPFCRSPDEADRVLEVMRENGLERGKGGMQVYVMCEIPSNVVLAEEFAKRFDGFSIGSNDLTQLTLGVDRDSGTLAGLF
;
A
#
# COMPACT_ATOMS: atom_id res chain seq x y z
N VAL A 1 36.80 -29.68 8.07
CA VAL A 1 35.52 -29.18 8.59
C VAL A 1 35.26 -29.89 9.90
N CYS A 2 35.17 -29.15 11.01
CA CYS A 2 34.90 -29.71 12.32
C CYS A 2 33.44 -30.19 12.37
N SER A 3 33.16 -31.38 12.88
CA SER A 3 31.80 -31.93 12.97
C SER A 3 30.86 -31.09 13.88
N SER A 4 31.42 -30.22 14.72
CA SER A 4 30.68 -29.27 15.57
C SER A 4 30.08 -28.09 14.84
N ASP A 5 30.47 -27.86 13.57
CA ASP A 5 30.02 -26.71 12.76
C ASP A 5 28.89 -27.10 11.78
N LEU A 6 28.40 -28.35 11.89
CA LEU A 6 27.34 -28.87 11.01
C LEU A 6 26.04 -29.06 11.78
N GLY A 7 24.98 -28.42 11.28
CA GLY A 7 23.62 -28.68 11.70
C GLY A 7 22.90 -29.57 10.67
N VAL A 8 22.17 -30.58 11.15
CA VAL A 8 21.31 -31.41 10.30
C VAL A 8 19.86 -31.06 10.59
N GLN A 9 19.12 -30.63 9.57
CA GLN A 9 17.71 -30.27 9.66
C GLN A 9 16.85 -31.22 8.82
N MET A 10 15.58 -31.34 9.21
CA MET A 10 14.58 -32.05 8.43
C MET A 10 14.29 -31.30 7.14
N MET A 11 14.22 -32.02 6.02
CA MET A 11 13.82 -31.43 4.75
C MET A 11 12.33 -31.11 4.76
N VAL A 12 11.99 -29.83 4.50
CA VAL A 12 10.59 -29.38 4.36
C VAL A 12 10.18 -29.52 2.91
N ARG A 13 9.05 -30.19 2.64
CA ARG A 13 8.53 -30.47 1.30
C ARG A 13 7.77 -29.28 0.72
N SER A 14 8.42 -28.12 0.66
CA SER A 14 7.83 -26.93 0.06
C SER A 14 7.75 -26.99 -1.48
N ASP A 15 8.48 -27.91 -2.12
CA ASP A 15 8.39 -28.17 -3.55
C ASP A 15 6.97 -28.48 -4.05
N ILE A 16 6.11 -29.02 -3.19
CA ILE A 16 4.69 -29.32 -3.43
C ILE A 16 3.75 -28.36 -2.68
N SER A 17 4.27 -27.28 -2.11
CA SER A 17 3.52 -26.24 -1.40
C SER A 17 4.13 -24.87 -1.68
N GLY A 18 4.50 -24.10 -0.65
CA GLY A 18 5.07 -22.77 -0.77
C GLY A 18 6.14 -22.46 0.26
N SER A 19 6.87 -21.41 0.01
CA SER A 19 7.95 -20.92 0.88
C SER A 19 8.14 -19.42 0.66
N GLY A 20 8.96 -18.80 1.48
CA GLY A 20 9.26 -17.40 1.32
C GLY A 20 10.18 -16.83 2.38
N VAL A 21 10.23 -15.52 2.43
CA VAL A 21 10.98 -14.75 3.41
C VAL A 21 10.03 -13.88 4.22
N MET A 22 10.41 -13.52 5.43
CA MET A 22 9.67 -12.56 6.24
C MET A 22 10.61 -11.72 7.11
N PHE A 23 10.18 -10.51 7.38
CA PHE A 23 10.89 -9.54 8.20
C PHE A 23 10.01 -9.10 9.35
N SER A 24 10.60 -9.01 10.54
CA SER A 24 9.89 -8.50 11.71
C SER A 24 9.87 -6.97 11.80
N ILE A 25 10.11 -6.27 10.70
CA ILE A 25 10.08 -4.82 10.55
C ILE A 25 9.65 -4.50 9.11
N ASP A 26 9.08 -3.33 8.88
CA ASP A 26 8.92 -2.83 7.52
C ASP A 26 10.28 -2.43 6.96
N THR A 27 10.72 -3.12 5.91
CA THR A 27 12.06 -2.94 5.35
C THR A 27 12.23 -1.65 4.55
N GLU A 28 11.13 -0.92 4.24
CA GLU A 28 11.17 0.37 3.55
C GLU A 28 11.23 1.53 4.54
N SER A 29 10.28 1.58 5.48
CA SER A 29 10.11 2.71 6.38
C SER A 29 10.80 2.54 7.74
N GLY A 30 11.21 1.31 8.07
CA GLY A 30 11.69 0.97 9.40
C GLY A 30 10.58 0.97 10.46
N PHE A 31 9.30 0.88 10.05
CA PHE A 31 8.19 0.82 11.00
C PHE A 31 8.20 -0.53 11.73
N ASP A 32 8.48 -0.48 13.03
CA ASP A 32 8.77 -1.64 13.87
C ASP A 32 7.54 -2.44 14.32
N LYS A 33 6.33 -1.89 14.10
CA LYS A 33 5.07 -2.54 14.52
C LYS A 33 4.46 -3.46 13.48
N THR A 34 5.18 -3.77 12.38
CA THR A 34 4.70 -4.66 11.33
C THR A 34 5.61 -5.83 11.07
N VAL A 35 5.02 -6.94 10.60
CA VAL A 35 5.72 -8.06 9.97
C VAL A 35 5.43 -8.03 8.48
N LEU A 36 6.46 -8.09 7.66
CA LEU A 36 6.38 -8.21 6.21
C LEU A 36 6.64 -9.68 5.83
N ILE A 37 5.75 -10.30 5.06
CA ILE A 37 5.86 -11.71 4.63
C ILE A 37 5.75 -11.77 3.12
N ASN A 38 6.71 -12.45 2.47
CA ASN A 38 6.66 -12.77 1.06
C ASN A 38 6.47 -14.28 0.87
N ALA A 39 5.71 -14.66 -0.17
CA ALA A 39 5.38 -16.05 -0.41
C ALA A 39 5.35 -16.39 -1.91
N ALA A 40 5.95 -17.51 -2.30
CA ALA A 40 5.80 -18.08 -3.63
C ALA A 40 5.62 -19.59 -3.56
N TRP A 41 5.15 -20.18 -4.65
CA TRP A 41 5.03 -21.63 -4.78
C TRP A 41 6.40 -22.29 -4.96
N GLY A 42 6.58 -23.45 -4.36
CA GLY A 42 7.78 -24.26 -4.48
C GLY A 42 8.88 -23.92 -3.47
N LEU A 43 10.12 -24.27 -3.82
CA LEU A 43 11.33 -24.03 -2.99
C LEU A 43 11.67 -22.54 -2.97
N GLY A 44 12.19 -22.05 -1.84
CA GLY A 44 12.39 -20.62 -1.54
C GLY A 44 13.46 -19.90 -2.37
N GLU A 45 14.33 -20.63 -3.06
CA GLU A 45 15.44 -20.05 -3.82
C GLU A 45 14.99 -18.98 -4.84
N ASN A 46 13.85 -19.19 -5.53
CA ASN A 46 13.32 -18.22 -6.46
C ASN A 46 12.90 -16.89 -5.80
N VAL A 47 12.43 -16.93 -4.55
CA VAL A 47 12.06 -15.71 -3.80
C VAL A 47 13.33 -14.97 -3.36
N VAL A 48 14.28 -15.70 -2.78
CA VAL A 48 15.55 -15.13 -2.30
C VAL A 48 16.36 -14.51 -3.44
N GLN A 49 16.40 -15.16 -4.61
CA GLN A 49 17.09 -14.63 -5.80
C GLN A 49 16.29 -13.53 -6.54
N GLY A 50 15.04 -13.24 -6.14
CA GLY A 50 14.19 -12.29 -6.87
C GLY A 50 13.80 -12.75 -8.27
N ALA A 51 13.84 -14.06 -8.50
CA ALA A 51 13.53 -14.65 -9.81
C ALA A 51 12.02 -14.82 -10.07
N VAL A 52 11.18 -14.45 -9.11
CA VAL A 52 9.72 -14.52 -9.15
C VAL A 52 9.14 -13.33 -8.37
N ASP A 53 7.99 -12.82 -8.82
CA ASP A 53 7.23 -11.80 -8.09
C ASP A 53 6.32 -12.51 -7.07
N PRO A 54 6.64 -12.46 -5.76
CA PRO A 54 5.90 -13.18 -4.74
C PRO A 54 4.62 -12.48 -4.32
N ASP A 55 3.73 -13.19 -3.63
CA ASP A 55 2.70 -12.54 -2.82
C ASP A 55 3.36 -11.79 -1.67
N GLU A 56 2.79 -10.65 -1.28
CA GLU A 56 3.25 -9.84 -0.15
C GLU A 56 2.12 -9.62 0.86
N TYR A 57 2.43 -9.75 2.15
CA TYR A 57 1.50 -9.55 3.25
C TYR A 57 2.15 -8.67 4.31
N GLN A 58 1.36 -7.74 4.88
CA GLN A 58 1.77 -6.92 6.02
C GLN A 58 0.84 -7.18 7.20
N VAL A 59 1.40 -7.42 8.39
CA VAL A 59 0.64 -7.77 9.59
C VAL A 59 1.02 -6.86 10.74
N TYR A 60 0.03 -6.31 11.47
CA TYR A 60 0.25 -5.44 12.62
C TYR A 60 0.51 -6.26 13.89
N LYS A 61 1.73 -6.20 14.42
CA LYS A 61 2.20 -7.00 15.57
C LYS A 61 1.39 -6.82 16.85
N PRO A 62 1.04 -5.56 17.27
CA PRO A 62 0.42 -5.36 18.59
C PRO A 62 -0.94 -6.02 18.80
N PHE A 63 -1.57 -6.52 17.72
CA PHE A 63 -2.87 -7.18 17.82
C PHE A 63 -2.82 -8.70 17.62
N LEU A 64 -1.65 -9.29 17.44
CA LEU A 64 -1.49 -10.73 17.20
C LEU A 64 -1.94 -11.63 18.38
N ASP A 65 -1.88 -11.10 19.60
CA ASP A 65 -2.35 -11.80 20.80
C ASP A 65 -3.86 -11.72 21.01
N LYS A 66 -4.59 -11.00 20.15
CA LYS A 66 -6.02 -10.85 20.20
C LYS A 66 -6.69 -11.87 19.25
N PRO A 67 -7.16 -13.03 19.70
CA PRO A 67 -7.54 -14.16 18.82
C PRO A 67 -8.75 -13.90 17.93
N LYS A 68 -9.52 -12.85 18.19
CA LYS A 68 -10.69 -12.47 17.39
C LYS A 68 -10.36 -11.46 16.29
N LEU A 69 -9.12 -10.94 16.25
CA LEU A 69 -8.72 -9.93 15.30
C LEU A 69 -7.89 -10.54 14.17
N THR A 70 -8.04 -9.94 13.00
CA THR A 70 -7.27 -10.27 11.79
C THR A 70 -6.52 -9.02 11.33
N PRO A 71 -5.41 -8.65 12.02
CA PRO A 71 -4.71 -7.38 11.78
C PRO A 71 -3.79 -7.43 10.55
N ILE A 72 -4.30 -7.88 9.41
CA ILE A 72 -3.60 -7.93 8.13
C ILE A 72 -3.78 -6.58 7.43
N LEU A 73 -2.73 -5.76 7.37
CA LEU A 73 -2.73 -4.40 6.83
C LEU A 73 -2.71 -4.36 5.30
N ALA A 74 -2.11 -5.38 4.67
CA ALA A 74 -2.03 -5.47 3.21
C ALA A 74 -1.91 -6.92 2.75
N LYS A 75 -2.45 -7.17 1.56
CA LYS A 75 -2.28 -8.41 0.79
C LYS A 75 -2.14 -8.04 -0.67
N SER A 76 -1.02 -8.42 -1.29
CA SER A 76 -0.77 -8.21 -2.71
C SER A 76 -0.51 -9.54 -3.40
N LEU A 77 -1.24 -9.81 -4.48
CA LEU A 77 -1.09 -11.03 -5.25
C LEU A 77 0.06 -10.86 -6.25
N GLY A 78 1.12 -11.65 -6.11
CA GLY A 78 2.25 -11.67 -7.03
C GLY A 78 1.96 -12.45 -8.32
N ALA A 79 2.76 -12.23 -9.36
CA ALA A 79 2.62 -12.94 -10.63
C ALA A 79 2.97 -14.44 -10.52
N LYS A 80 3.95 -14.79 -9.69
CA LYS A 80 4.35 -16.16 -9.38
C LYS A 80 4.43 -17.09 -10.60
N GLU A 81 5.03 -16.63 -11.69
CA GLU A 81 4.99 -17.29 -13.00
C GLU A 81 5.65 -18.67 -13.03
N LYS A 82 6.63 -18.89 -12.16
CA LYS A 82 7.37 -20.15 -12.05
C LYS A 82 7.54 -20.58 -10.61
N LYS A 83 7.76 -21.87 -10.40
CA LYS A 83 8.10 -22.46 -9.12
C LYS A 83 9.25 -23.43 -9.26
N MET A 84 10.06 -23.57 -8.21
CA MET A 84 11.16 -24.52 -8.16
C MET A 84 10.72 -25.79 -7.44
N ILE A 85 10.97 -26.92 -8.05
CA ILE A 85 10.62 -28.25 -7.52
C ILE A 85 11.82 -29.19 -7.60
N TYR A 86 11.78 -30.27 -6.82
CA TYR A 86 12.77 -31.34 -6.98
C TYR A 86 12.65 -32.01 -8.34
N ALA A 87 13.78 -32.29 -8.97
CA ALA A 87 13.84 -33.12 -10.17
C ALA A 87 13.52 -34.56 -9.77
N ARG A 88 12.70 -35.27 -10.59
CA ARG A 88 12.53 -36.72 -10.38
C ARG A 88 13.88 -37.39 -10.54
N ALA A 89 14.21 -38.29 -9.63
CA ALA A 89 15.45 -39.10 -9.68
C ALA A 89 15.49 -39.89 -11.01
N GLY A 90 16.25 -39.37 -11.98
CA GLY A 90 16.58 -40.06 -13.22
C GLY A 90 18.10 -40.30 -13.22
N HIS A 91 18.56 -41.39 -13.78
CA HIS A 91 19.98 -41.75 -13.86
C HIS A 91 20.72 -40.73 -14.77
N GLY A 92 21.27 -39.64 -14.19
CA GLY A 92 22.08 -38.67 -14.93
C GLY A 92 22.60 -37.54 -14.03
N HIS A 93 23.72 -36.91 -14.43
CA HIS A 93 24.40 -35.79 -13.77
C HIS A 93 23.61 -34.44 -13.92
N GLY A 94 22.31 -34.43 -13.63
CA GLY A 94 21.47 -33.21 -13.66
C GLY A 94 21.31 -32.57 -12.28
N SER A 95 20.95 -31.28 -12.26
CA SER A 95 20.60 -30.57 -11.02
C SER A 95 19.44 -31.30 -10.29
N PRO A 96 19.51 -31.44 -8.96
CA PRO A 96 18.44 -32.07 -8.15
C PRO A 96 17.15 -31.22 -8.12
N ILE A 97 17.20 -29.99 -8.60
CA ILE A 97 16.09 -29.03 -8.65
C ILE A 97 15.89 -28.49 -10.07
N ARG A 98 14.65 -28.06 -10.36
CA ARG A 98 14.31 -27.43 -11.65
C ARG A 98 13.17 -26.42 -11.49
N ASN A 99 13.18 -25.37 -12.29
CA ASN A 99 12.07 -24.47 -12.44
C ASN A 99 11.00 -25.04 -13.42
N VAL A 100 9.75 -24.89 -13.03
CA VAL A 100 8.58 -25.23 -13.86
C VAL A 100 7.58 -24.08 -13.84
N PRO A 101 6.84 -23.83 -14.93
CA PRO A 101 5.76 -22.84 -14.92
C PRO A 101 4.69 -23.21 -13.89
N THR A 102 4.15 -22.20 -13.20
CA THR A 102 2.96 -22.38 -12.36
C THR A 102 1.70 -22.51 -13.21
N SER A 103 0.71 -23.22 -12.69
CA SER A 103 -0.61 -23.29 -13.31
C SER A 103 -1.34 -21.93 -13.18
N LYS A 104 -2.36 -21.72 -14.02
CA LYS A 104 -3.22 -20.54 -13.90
C LYS A 104 -3.85 -20.41 -12.50
N ALA A 105 -4.32 -21.54 -11.93
CA ALA A 105 -4.91 -21.59 -10.60
C ALA A 105 -3.92 -21.14 -9.50
N GLU A 106 -2.66 -21.55 -9.58
CA GLU A 106 -1.62 -21.14 -8.63
C GLU A 106 -1.30 -19.65 -8.75
N ARG A 107 -1.25 -19.08 -9.95
CA ARG A 107 -1.02 -17.64 -10.15
C ARG A 107 -2.16 -16.78 -9.64
N GLU A 108 -3.39 -17.30 -9.69
CA GLU A 108 -4.61 -16.59 -9.29
C GLU A 108 -4.99 -16.79 -7.82
N ALA A 109 -4.25 -17.62 -7.07
CA ALA A 109 -4.46 -17.86 -5.65
C ALA A 109 -3.32 -17.30 -4.80
N PHE A 110 -3.64 -16.81 -3.61
CA PHE A 110 -2.64 -16.53 -2.58
C PHE A 110 -2.02 -17.84 -2.10
N VAL A 111 -0.71 -17.81 -1.84
CA VAL A 111 0.04 -18.97 -1.31
C VAL A 111 -0.37 -19.30 0.12
N LEU A 112 -0.69 -18.29 0.91
CA LEU A 112 -1.05 -18.41 2.32
C LEU A 112 -2.51 -17.99 2.58
N SER A 113 -3.18 -18.73 3.45
CA SER A 113 -4.44 -18.32 4.08
C SER A 113 -4.19 -17.27 5.16
N ASP A 114 -5.23 -16.54 5.57
CA ASP A 114 -5.13 -15.54 6.65
C ASP A 114 -4.65 -16.15 7.97
N ALA A 115 -5.07 -17.38 8.28
CA ALA A 115 -4.61 -18.11 9.47
C ALA A 115 -3.10 -18.37 9.44
N GLU A 116 -2.57 -18.79 8.30
CA GLU A 116 -1.14 -19.07 8.10
C GLU A 116 -0.30 -17.79 8.11
N ILE A 117 -0.83 -16.69 7.53
CA ILE A 117 -0.19 -15.37 7.60
C ILE A 117 -0.03 -14.93 9.06
N LEU A 118 -1.09 -15.05 9.86
CA LEU A 118 -1.06 -14.70 11.28
C LEU A 118 -0.17 -15.63 12.11
N GLU A 119 -0.07 -16.91 11.75
CA GLU A 119 0.83 -17.88 12.40
C GLU A 119 2.30 -17.52 12.14
N LEU A 120 2.68 -17.26 10.90
CA LEU A 120 4.02 -16.80 10.55
C LEU A 120 4.37 -15.48 11.24
N ALA A 121 3.42 -14.53 11.29
CA ALA A 121 3.63 -13.28 12.00
C ALA A 121 3.90 -13.48 13.51
N ARG A 122 3.21 -14.43 14.16
CA ARG A 122 3.53 -14.81 15.56
C ARG A 122 4.91 -15.43 15.71
N TYR A 123 5.33 -16.28 14.76
CA TYR A 123 6.70 -16.81 14.75
C TYR A 123 7.72 -15.67 14.65
N ALA A 124 7.50 -14.70 13.76
CA ALA A 124 8.38 -13.55 13.60
C ALA A 124 8.53 -12.76 14.89
N VAL A 125 7.41 -12.44 15.58
CA VAL A 125 7.42 -11.73 16.86
C VAL A 125 8.12 -12.54 17.96
N THR A 126 7.92 -13.85 18.00
CA THR A 126 8.58 -14.73 18.97
C THR A 126 10.09 -14.74 18.77
N ILE A 127 10.54 -14.82 17.52
CA ILE A 127 11.97 -14.82 17.17
C ILE A 127 12.59 -13.45 17.46
N GLU A 128 11.95 -12.36 17.04
CA GLU A 128 12.39 -10.97 17.35
C GLU A 128 12.53 -10.75 18.84
N THR A 129 11.54 -11.19 19.64
CA THR A 129 11.58 -11.06 21.09
C THR A 129 12.73 -11.86 21.70
N HIS A 130 13.01 -13.07 21.18
CA HIS A 130 14.10 -13.91 21.64
C HIS A 130 15.47 -13.28 21.38
N TYR A 131 15.69 -12.69 20.21
CA TYR A 131 16.97 -12.08 19.84
C TYR A 131 17.08 -10.60 20.23
N GLY A 132 15.98 -9.95 20.63
CA GLY A 132 15.93 -8.55 21.06
C GLY A 132 16.21 -7.53 19.97
N GLN A 133 16.03 -7.89 18.70
CA GLN A 133 16.25 -7.03 17.54
C GLN A 133 15.42 -7.50 16.34
N PRO A 134 15.17 -6.62 15.34
CA PRO A 134 14.50 -7.01 14.10
C PRO A 134 15.22 -8.13 13.38
N MET A 135 14.46 -9.06 12.81
CA MET A 135 14.96 -10.29 12.21
C MET A 135 14.49 -10.45 10.77
N ASP A 136 15.38 -11.01 9.95
CA ASP A 136 15.15 -11.52 8.61
C ASP A 136 15.06 -13.07 8.71
N MET A 137 13.99 -13.64 8.18
CA MET A 137 13.69 -15.07 8.36
C MET A 137 13.26 -15.70 7.05
N GLU A 138 13.71 -16.94 6.82
CA GLU A 138 13.19 -17.79 5.76
C GLU A 138 12.22 -18.82 6.34
N TRP A 139 11.11 -19.03 5.66
CA TRP A 139 10.07 -19.98 6.07
C TRP A 139 9.70 -20.91 4.92
N ALA A 140 9.18 -22.09 5.28
CA ALA A 140 8.69 -23.07 4.34
C ALA A 140 7.45 -23.77 4.88
N LYS A 141 6.48 -24.06 4.00
CA LYS A 141 5.29 -24.86 4.29
C LYS A 141 5.50 -26.28 3.75
N ASP A 142 5.36 -27.25 4.60
CA ASP A 142 5.43 -28.65 4.22
C ASP A 142 4.14 -29.09 3.51
N GLY A 143 4.26 -29.54 2.27
CA GLY A 143 3.11 -29.93 1.47
C GLY A 143 2.49 -31.28 1.84
N GLU A 144 3.14 -32.08 2.69
CA GLU A 144 2.61 -33.35 3.19
C GLU A 144 1.83 -33.16 4.50
N SER A 145 2.39 -32.42 5.44
CA SER A 145 1.77 -32.16 6.75
C SER A 145 0.94 -30.88 6.80
N GLY A 146 1.18 -29.93 5.90
CA GLY A 146 0.59 -28.60 5.91
C GLY A 146 1.20 -27.65 6.96
N LEU A 147 2.21 -28.08 7.73
CA LEU A 147 2.81 -27.28 8.79
C LEU A 147 3.79 -26.25 8.25
N LEU A 148 3.88 -25.12 8.96
CA LEU A 148 4.84 -24.04 8.69
C LEU A 148 6.11 -24.24 9.51
N TYR A 149 7.26 -23.99 8.89
CA TYR A 149 8.58 -24.11 9.51
C TYR A 149 9.42 -22.86 9.24
N ILE A 150 10.21 -22.47 10.24
CA ILE A 150 11.29 -21.49 10.07
C ILE A 150 12.55 -22.27 9.69
N VAL A 151 13.14 -21.95 8.57
CA VAL A 151 14.33 -22.66 8.05
C VAL A 151 15.62 -21.88 8.27
N GLN A 152 15.52 -20.55 8.38
CA GLN A 152 16.65 -19.67 8.73
C GLN A 152 16.13 -18.44 9.47
N ALA A 153 16.96 -17.88 10.37
CA ALA A 153 16.74 -16.57 10.99
C ALA A 153 18.09 -15.87 11.16
N ARG A 154 18.14 -14.59 10.82
CA ARG A 154 19.32 -13.71 10.98
C ARG A 154 18.88 -12.30 11.36
N PRO A 155 19.73 -11.50 12.05
CA PRO A 155 19.44 -10.10 12.31
C PRO A 155 19.20 -9.32 11.03
N GLU A 156 18.17 -8.46 11.04
CA GLU A 156 17.98 -7.44 10.01
C GLU A 156 19.03 -6.35 10.21
N THR A 157 19.77 -5.96 9.17
CA THR A 157 20.95 -5.09 9.30
C THR A 157 20.84 -3.76 8.56
N VAL A 158 19.78 -3.52 7.81
CA VAL A 158 19.60 -2.32 6.98
C VAL A 158 18.87 -1.24 7.78
N GLN A 159 17.62 -1.47 8.14
CA GLN A 159 16.79 -0.48 8.81
C GLN A 159 17.19 -0.24 10.27
N SER A 160 17.72 -1.27 10.94
CA SER A 160 18.20 -1.14 12.32
C SER A 160 19.41 -0.21 12.48
N ARG A 161 20.07 0.20 11.38
CA ARG A 161 21.26 1.09 11.38
C ARG A 161 21.00 2.47 10.81
N ILE A 162 19.81 2.76 10.28
CA ILE A 162 19.50 4.07 9.72
C ILE A 162 19.42 5.10 10.86
N ASP A 163 20.12 6.22 10.67
CA ASP A 163 20.04 7.37 11.59
C ASP A 163 18.60 7.91 11.62
N THR A 164 18.00 7.86 12.82
CA THR A 164 16.58 8.19 13.01
C THR A 164 16.31 9.69 13.20
N HIS A 165 17.36 10.53 13.14
CA HIS A 165 17.25 11.96 13.52
C HIS A 165 16.92 12.90 12.38
N ALA A 166 17.01 12.45 11.12
CA ALA A 166 16.64 13.27 9.96
C ALA A 166 15.74 12.52 8.98
N LEU A 167 14.73 13.20 8.47
CA LEU A 167 13.88 12.72 7.39
C LEU A 167 14.20 13.49 6.11
N LYS A 168 14.48 12.75 5.02
CA LYS A 168 14.63 13.33 3.68
C LYS A 168 13.34 13.15 2.90
N SER A 169 12.85 14.22 2.32
CA SER A 169 11.70 14.22 1.43
C SER A 169 12.12 14.67 0.04
N TYR A 170 11.70 13.94 -0.97
CA TYR A 170 12.00 14.22 -2.37
C TYR A 170 10.71 14.64 -3.09
N ARG A 171 10.79 15.69 -3.89
CA ARG A 171 9.64 16.19 -4.65
C ARG A 171 10.03 16.56 -6.08
N LEU A 172 9.40 15.92 -7.07
CA LEU A 172 9.50 16.34 -8.47
C LEU A 172 8.86 17.71 -8.66
N LYS A 173 9.57 18.65 -9.30
CA LYS A 173 9.01 19.96 -9.70
C LYS A 173 8.05 19.82 -10.86
N LYS A 174 8.41 19.00 -11.83
CA LYS A 174 7.60 18.71 -13.02
C LYS A 174 7.86 17.27 -13.45
N ALA A 175 6.83 16.46 -13.47
CA ALA A 175 6.91 15.10 -13.98
C ALA A 175 7.05 15.11 -15.51
N GLY A 176 7.91 14.26 -16.05
CA GLY A 176 8.00 13.95 -17.47
C GLY A 176 6.90 13.00 -17.93
N VAL A 177 7.03 12.49 -19.16
CA VAL A 177 6.17 11.40 -19.65
C VAL A 177 6.49 10.13 -18.87
N LYS A 178 5.49 9.48 -18.30
CA LYS A 178 5.65 8.20 -17.62
C LYS A 178 5.96 7.12 -18.66
N LEU A 179 7.09 6.44 -18.48
CA LEU A 179 7.52 5.34 -19.35
C LEU A 179 7.08 3.98 -18.79
N LEU A 180 7.31 3.75 -17.50
CA LEU A 180 6.96 2.49 -16.83
C LEU A 180 6.83 2.70 -15.32
N GLU A 181 6.28 1.68 -14.64
CA GLU A 181 6.21 1.64 -13.18
C GLU A 181 6.54 0.24 -12.66
N GLY A 182 6.88 0.18 -11.37
CA GLY A 182 7.11 -1.05 -10.62
C GLY A 182 7.01 -0.79 -9.13
N LEU A 183 7.47 -1.72 -8.30
CA LEU A 183 7.52 -1.53 -6.86
C LEU A 183 8.68 -0.62 -6.49
N SER A 184 8.42 0.43 -5.73
CA SER A 184 9.47 1.33 -5.25
C SER A 184 10.28 0.71 -4.12
N VAL A 185 11.58 0.95 -4.15
CA VAL A 185 12.55 0.59 -3.11
C VAL A 185 13.32 1.86 -2.74
N GLY A 186 13.23 2.25 -1.47
CA GLY A 186 13.69 3.55 -0.99
C GLY A 186 12.71 4.68 -1.34
N GLU A 187 13.16 5.93 -1.14
CA GLU A 187 12.32 7.13 -1.26
C GLU A 187 12.92 8.20 -2.17
N ALA A 188 14.12 7.97 -2.64
CA ALA A 188 14.87 8.96 -3.39
C ALA A 188 14.42 9.07 -4.86
N ILE A 189 14.82 10.18 -5.45
CA ILE A 189 14.73 10.40 -6.89
C ILE A 189 16.16 10.42 -7.42
N ALA A 190 16.39 9.76 -8.55
CA ALA A 190 17.65 9.81 -9.28
C ALA A 190 17.40 10.08 -10.75
N THR A 191 18.36 10.72 -11.39
CA THR A 191 18.36 11.02 -12.82
C THR A 191 19.64 10.54 -13.45
N GLY A 192 19.59 10.10 -14.69
CA GLY A 192 20.78 9.65 -15.40
C GLY A 192 20.47 8.97 -16.71
N GLU A 193 21.52 8.50 -17.36
CA GLU A 193 21.43 7.69 -18.58
C GLU A 193 21.25 6.21 -18.21
N VAL A 194 20.41 5.53 -18.97
CA VAL A 194 20.20 4.09 -18.85
C VAL A 194 21.45 3.34 -19.33
N CYS A 195 21.89 2.41 -18.52
CA CYS A 195 22.86 1.39 -18.92
C CYS A 195 22.18 0.01 -18.83
N LEU A 196 21.81 -0.53 -19.98
CA LEU A 196 21.12 -1.82 -20.11
C LEU A 196 22.14 -2.95 -20.17
N LEU A 197 22.13 -3.81 -19.16
CA LEU A 197 23.00 -4.98 -19.06
C LEU A 197 22.20 -6.26 -18.89
N HIS A 198 22.61 -7.32 -19.58
CA HIS A 198 21.98 -8.64 -19.50
C HIS A 198 22.75 -9.61 -18.60
N SER A 199 23.98 -9.30 -18.25
CA SER A 199 24.83 -10.13 -17.39
C SER A 199 25.80 -9.27 -16.57
N ALA A 200 26.10 -9.68 -15.34
CA ALA A 200 27.13 -9.05 -14.51
C ALA A 200 28.54 -9.09 -15.15
N ALA A 201 28.79 -10.01 -16.08
CA ALA A 201 30.05 -10.07 -16.84
C ALA A 201 30.26 -8.84 -17.75
N GLU A 202 29.21 -8.07 -18.03
CA GLU A 202 29.29 -6.86 -18.86
C GLU A 202 29.70 -5.60 -18.07
N ILE A 203 30.26 -5.75 -16.87
CA ILE A 203 30.61 -4.66 -15.93
C ILE A 203 31.50 -3.56 -16.59
N GLU A 204 32.32 -3.91 -17.56
CA GLU A 204 33.17 -2.96 -18.27
C GLU A 204 32.39 -1.94 -19.11
N ARG A 205 31.13 -2.27 -19.49
CA ARG A 205 30.22 -1.36 -20.20
C ARG A 205 29.55 -0.36 -19.28
N PHE A 206 29.54 -0.65 -17.95
CA PHE A 206 28.79 0.17 -17.01
C PHE A 206 29.50 1.50 -16.74
N VAL A 207 28.80 2.60 -16.95
CA VAL A 207 29.27 3.97 -16.69
C VAL A 207 28.88 4.38 -15.27
N ASP A 208 29.83 4.95 -14.51
CA ASP A 208 29.58 5.41 -13.13
C ASP A 208 28.48 6.47 -13.08
N GLY A 209 27.52 6.30 -12.21
CA GLY A 209 26.38 7.19 -12.08
C GLY A 209 25.24 6.92 -13.06
N ALA A 210 25.38 5.94 -13.95
CA ALA A 210 24.28 5.52 -14.82
C ALA A 210 23.17 4.79 -14.05
N ILE A 211 22.00 4.69 -14.66
CA ILE A 211 20.86 3.91 -14.15
C ILE A 211 20.98 2.50 -14.69
N LEU A 212 21.19 1.54 -13.79
CA LEU A 212 21.27 0.13 -14.15
C LEU A 212 19.88 -0.41 -14.50
N VAL A 213 19.74 -0.95 -15.71
CA VAL A 213 18.53 -1.67 -16.15
C VAL A 213 18.90 -3.12 -16.47
N THR A 214 18.22 -4.07 -15.85
CA THR A 214 18.47 -5.50 -16.07
C THR A 214 17.21 -6.33 -15.75
N SER A 215 17.20 -7.60 -16.14
CA SER A 215 16.06 -8.48 -15.87
C SER A 215 15.95 -8.82 -14.37
N THR A 216 17.05 -9.16 -13.72
CA THR A 216 17.16 -9.46 -12.28
C THR A 216 18.60 -9.31 -11.84
N THR A 217 18.87 -9.26 -10.53
CA THR A 217 20.23 -9.23 -9.99
C THR A 217 20.49 -10.40 -9.05
N ASP A 218 21.76 -10.75 -8.90
CA ASP A 218 22.30 -11.71 -7.95
C ASP A 218 23.58 -11.13 -7.30
N PRO A 219 24.29 -11.81 -6.39
CA PRO A 219 25.47 -11.27 -5.72
C PRO A 219 26.59 -10.80 -6.64
N ASP A 220 26.71 -11.31 -7.85
CA ASP A 220 27.75 -10.93 -8.81
C ASP A 220 27.51 -9.51 -9.36
N TRP A 221 26.29 -8.97 -9.24
CA TRP A 221 25.94 -7.61 -9.67
C TRP A 221 26.35 -6.51 -8.68
N VAL A 222 26.68 -6.85 -7.42
CA VAL A 222 26.97 -5.86 -6.37
C VAL A 222 28.06 -4.85 -6.78
N PRO A 223 29.14 -5.21 -7.47
CA PRO A 223 30.13 -4.24 -7.93
C PRO A 223 29.56 -3.20 -8.91
N ILE A 224 28.63 -3.59 -9.78
CA ILE A 224 27.93 -2.68 -10.70
C ILE A 224 26.95 -1.80 -9.93
N MET A 225 26.15 -2.41 -9.05
CA MET A 225 25.14 -1.69 -8.26
C MET A 225 25.75 -0.57 -7.42
N LYS A 226 26.95 -0.74 -6.88
CA LYS A 226 27.69 0.30 -6.13
C LYS A 226 28.06 1.53 -6.96
N ARG A 227 28.08 1.41 -8.27
CA ARG A 227 28.43 2.47 -9.22
C ARG A 227 27.20 3.13 -9.82
N ALA A 228 26.01 2.53 -9.66
CA ALA A 228 24.76 3.01 -10.20
C ALA A 228 24.19 4.18 -9.39
N SER A 229 23.44 5.07 -10.05
CA SER A 229 22.61 6.10 -9.40
C SER A 229 21.22 5.60 -9.03
N ALA A 230 20.69 4.64 -9.79
CA ALA A 230 19.45 3.94 -9.53
C ALA A 230 19.46 2.56 -10.20
N ILE A 231 18.50 1.70 -9.82
CA ILE A 231 18.38 0.34 -10.35
C ILE A 231 16.94 0.09 -10.80
N ILE A 232 16.77 -0.52 -11.96
CA ILE A 232 15.47 -0.93 -12.49
C ILE A 232 15.55 -2.40 -12.90
N THR A 233 14.59 -3.21 -12.43
CA THR A 233 14.55 -4.64 -12.81
C THR A 233 13.17 -5.04 -13.34
N ASP A 234 13.16 -5.98 -14.31
CA ASP A 234 11.91 -6.57 -14.81
C ASP A 234 11.23 -7.42 -13.74
N HIS A 235 12.00 -8.18 -12.98
CA HIS A 235 11.49 -9.15 -12.00
C HIS A 235 11.97 -8.80 -10.59
N GLY A 236 11.24 -9.32 -9.60
CA GLY A 236 11.55 -9.23 -8.19
C GLY A 236 10.54 -8.40 -7.40
N GLY A 237 10.37 -8.75 -6.13
CA GLY A 237 9.60 -8.00 -5.14
C GLY A 237 10.51 -7.16 -4.24
N ARG A 238 9.94 -6.54 -3.20
CA ARG A 238 10.67 -5.72 -2.21
C ARG A 238 11.71 -6.49 -1.38
N THR A 239 11.70 -7.81 -1.46
CA THR A 239 12.65 -8.70 -0.79
C THR A 239 13.64 -9.37 -1.74
N SER A 240 13.63 -8.99 -3.02
CA SER A 240 14.59 -9.47 -4.01
C SER A 240 16.01 -8.97 -3.72
N HIS A 241 17.02 -9.62 -4.27
CA HIS A 241 18.41 -9.22 -4.14
C HIS A 241 18.60 -7.76 -4.58
N ALA A 242 18.02 -7.34 -5.71
CA ALA A 242 18.05 -5.95 -6.16
C ALA A 242 17.53 -4.99 -5.08
N ALA A 243 16.38 -5.30 -4.49
CA ALA A 243 15.77 -4.47 -3.47
C ALA A 243 16.60 -4.39 -2.18
N ILE A 244 17.09 -5.52 -1.68
CA ILE A 244 17.90 -5.59 -0.45
C ILE A 244 19.19 -4.79 -0.62
N VAL A 245 19.94 -5.05 -1.68
CA VAL A 245 21.22 -4.37 -1.91
C VAL A 245 21.04 -2.88 -2.21
N SER A 246 19.97 -2.50 -2.92
CA SER A 246 19.67 -1.07 -3.14
C SER A 246 19.44 -0.32 -1.82
N ARG A 247 18.73 -0.92 -0.86
CA ARG A 247 18.55 -0.33 0.49
C ARG A 247 19.87 -0.22 1.23
N GLU A 248 20.71 -1.26 1.20
CA GLU A 248 22.04 -1.25 1.82
C GLU A 248 22.93 -0.14 1.26
N LEU A 249 22.82 0.13 -0.03
CA LEU A 249 23.58 1.16 -0.73
C LEU A 249 22.92 2.56 -0.64
N GLY A 250 21.68 2.66 -0.16
CA GLY A 250 20.92 3.91 -0.15
C GLY A 250 20.48 4.40 -1.53
N LEU A 251 20.37 3.49 -2.50
CA LEU A 251 20.00 3.80 -3.88
C LEU A 251 18.51 3.59 -4.13
N PRO A 252 17.83 4.51 -4.86
CA PRO A 252 16.47 4.23 -5.31
C PRO A 252 16.48 3.08 -6.32
N ALA A 253 15.50 2.19 -6.17
CA ALA A 253 15.30 1.15 -7.17
C ALA A 253 13.80 0.94 -7.48
N ILE A 254 13.51 0.53 -8.70
CA ILE A 254 12.20 0.11 -9.14
C ILE A 254 12.29 -1.34 -9.60
N VAL A 255 11.61 -2.23 -8.88
CA VAL A 255 11.65 -3.68 -9.15
C VAL A 255 10.30 -4.19 -9.63
N GLY A 256 10.29 -5.32 -10.37
CA GLY A 256 9.05 -5.93 -10.84
C GLY A 256 8.32 -5.11 -11.91
N THR A 257 9.05 -4.44 -12.80
CA THR A 257 8.45 -3.64 -13.89
C THR A 257 7.87 -4.47 -15.02
N GLY A 258 8.27 -5.73 -15.11
CA GLY A 258 7.83 -6.71 -16.11
C GLY A 258 8.53 -6.59 -17.46
N ASN A 259 8.93 -5.40 -17.90
CA ASN A 259 9.41 -5.17 -19.27
C ASN A 259 10.38 -3.99 -19.45
N ALA A 260 11.05 -3.52 -18.39
CA ALA A 260 11.98 -2.40 -18.47
C ALA A 260 13.10 -2.65 -19.49
N THR A 261 13.65 -3.88 -19.54
CA THR A 261 14.70 -4.27 -20.48
C THR A 261 14.28 -4.22 -21.96
N HIS A 262 12.97 -4.18 -22.24
CA HIS A 262 12.42 -4.06 -23.59
C HIS A 262 12.00 -2.65 -23.95
N LEU A 263 11.62 -1.83 -22.97
CA LEU A 263 11.10 -0.48 -23.17
C LEU A 263 12.18 0.59 -23.09
N LEU A 264 13.19 0.40 -22.22
CA LEU A 264 14.29 1.34 -22.06
C LEU A 264 15.46 0.96 -22.94
N HIS A 265 16.19 1.98 -23.40
CA HIS A 265 17.32 1.82 -24.32
C HIS A 265 18.61 2.35 -23.70
N ASP A 266 19.73 1.73 -24.05
CA ASP A 266 21.06 2.15 -23.60
C ASP A 266 21.33 3.61 -23.99
N GLY A 267 21.79 4.43 -23.05
CA GLY A 267 22.02 5.87 -23.24
C GLY A 267 20.77 6.76 -23.18
N GLN A 268 19.58 6.21 -22.94
CA GLN A 268 18.35 6.99 -22.77
C GLN A 268 18.38 7.76 -21.44
N GLU A 269 18.13 9.08 -21.49
CA GLU A 269 17.97 9.88 -20.27
C GLU A 269 16.63 9.61 -19.61
N VAL A 270 16.65 9.28 -18.31
CA VAL A 270 15.43 9.03 -17.53
C VAL A 270 15.54 9.58 -16.10
N THR A 271 14.39 9.75 -15.48
CA THR A 271 14.23 10.05 -14.05
C THR A 271 13.55 8.88 -13.37
N VAL A 272 14.21 8.31 -12.36
CA VAL A 272 13.70 7.25 -11.50
C VAL A 272 13.17 7.89 -10.22
N SER A 273 11.88 7.82 -9.98
CA SER A 273 11.25 8.36 -8.77
C SER A 273 10.67 7.25 -7.92
N CYS A 274 11.14 7.18 -6.67
CA CYS A 274 10.57 6.35 -5.61
C CYS A 274 9.80 7.19 -4.58
N ALA A 275 9.55 8.47 -4.86
CA ALA A 275 8.93 9.41 -3.94
C ALA A 275 7.39 9.35 -3.92
N GLU A 276 6.74 8.66 -4.86
CA GLU A 276 5.28 8.63 -5.00
C GLU A 276 4.59 7.53 -4.16
N GLY A 277 5.31 6.82 -3.31
CA GLY A 277 4.75 5.80 -2.43
C GLY A 277 5.18 4.38 -2.78
N ASP A 278 4.24 3.44 -2.75
CA ASP A 278 4.52 2.01 -3.01
C ASP A 278 4.93 1.72 -4.46
N HIS A 279 4.60 2.63 -5.39
CA HIS A 279 4.94 2.52 -6.80
C HIS A 279 6.06 3.47 -7.16
N GLY A 280 7.12 2.93 -7.73
CA GLY A 280 8.18 3.69 -8.36
C GLY A 280 7.85 3.95 -9.82
N ILE A 281 8.15 5.14 -10.31
CA ILE A 281 7.85 5.56 -11.68
C ILE A 281 9.13 5.99 -12.38
N VAL A 282 9.30 5.53 -13.62
CA VAL A 282 10.34 6.00 -14.52
C VAL A 282 9.74 7.00 -15.49
N TYR A 283 10.28 8.20 -15.52
CA TYR A 283 9.88 9.27 -16.42
C TYR A 283 10.94 9.50 -17.51
N GLU A 284 10.49 9.94 -18.66
CA GLU A 284 11.36 10.34 -19.77
C GLU A 284 12.12 11.63 -19.43
N GLY A 285 13.43 11.63 -19.73
CA GLY A 285 14.32 12.78 -19.57
C GLY A 285 14.76 13.05 -18.12
N ILE A 286 15.58 14.09 -17.98
CA ILE A 286 16.13 14.55 -16.71
C ILE A 286 15.18 15.56 -16.08
N ALA A 287 14.50 15.20 -15.00
CA ALA A 287 13.59 16.08 -14.29
C ALA A 287 14.30 16.81 -13.13
N GLU A 288 13.89 18.04 -12.88
CA GLU A 288 14.30 18.77 -11.66
C GLU A 288 13.49 18.28 -10.46
N PHE A 289 14.17 18.08 -9.34
CA PHE A 289 13.52 17.72 -8.07
C PHE A 289 14.16 18.49 -6.89
N GLU A 290 13.41 18.60 -5.81
CA GLU A 290 13.84 19.21 -4.56
C GLU A 290 14.06 18.11 -3.52
N VAL A 291 15.07 18.31 -2.68
CA VAL A 291 15.33 17.46 -1.50
C VAL A 291 15.21 18.35 -0.28
N GLU A 292 14.25 18.04 0.57
CA GLU A 292 14.08 18.69 1.88
C GLU A 292 14.58 17.72 2.95
N GLU A 293 15.46 18.19 3.83
CA GLU A 293 15.92 17.45 5.00
C GLU A 293 15.33 18.08 6.25
N VAL A 294 14.55 17.30 7.00
CA VAL A 294 13.88 17.73 8.23
C VAL A 294 14.57 17.04 9.41
N GLU A 295 15.26 17.81 10.22
CA GLU A 295 15.78 17.30 11.49
C GLU A 295 14.64 17.13 12.50
N LEU A 296 14.49 15.94 13.04
CA LEU A 296 13.50 15.63 14.06
C LEU A 296 14.07 16.03 15.43
N HIS A 297 13.79 17.24 15.83
CA HIS A 297 14.08 17.70 17.19
C HIS A 297 12.94 17.35 18.15
N GLU A 298 13.21 17.30 19.46
CA GLU A 298 12.15 17.22 20.46
C GLU A 298 11.19 18.41 20.31
N VAL A 299 9.96 18.13 19.90
CA VAL A 299 8.91 19.14 19.80
C VAL A 299 8.35 19.35 21.21
N PRO A 300 8.35 20.59 21.73
CA PRO A 300 7.79 20.84 23.05
C PRO A 300 6.29 20.52 23.09
N PRO A 301 5.78 19.97 24.20
CA PRO A 301 4.37 19.65 24.31
C PRO A 301 3.52 20.91 24.17
N THR A 302 2.51 20.84 23.31
CA THR A 302 1.56 21.93 23.06
C THR A 302 0.22 21.67 23.75
N LYS A 303 -0.53 22.74 24.05
CA LYS A 303 -1.90 22.60 24.58
C LYS A 303 -2.88 22.05 23.56
N THR A 304 -2.64 22.37 22.30
CA THR A 304 -3.43 21.91 21.16
C THR A 304 -2.71 20.75 20.48
N ARG A 305 -3.42 19.68 20.18
CA ARG A 305 -2.87 18.54 19.45
C ARG A 305 -2.48 18.95 18.04
N VAL A 306 -1.31 18.51 17.59
CA VAL A 306 -0.82 18.68 16.23
C VAL A 306 -1.00 17.37 15.50
N MET A 307 -1.86 17.36 14.48
CA MET A 307 -2.25 16.16 13.75
C MET A 307 -1.92 16.30 12.26
N LEU A 308 -1.61 15.19 11.60
CA LEU A 308 -1.25 15.17 10.19
C LEU A 308 -2.47 15.08 9.28
N ASN A 309 -2.35 15.66 8.09
CA ASN A 309 -3.25 15.38 6.96
C ASN A 309 -2.57 14.38 6.04
N LEU A 310 -3.17 13.20 5.89
CA LEU A 310 -2.64 12.12 5.08
C LEU A 310 -3.64 11.69 4.01
N ALA A 311 -3.13 11.47 2.82
CA ALA A 311 -3.91 10.99 1.71
C ALA A 311 -3.48 9.57 1.30
N ASN A 312 -2.17 9.33 1.21
CA ASN A 312 -1.61 8.08 0.72
C ASN A 312 -1.28 7.13 1.88
N PRO A 313 -1.86 5.90 1.93
CA PRO A 313 -1.53 4.89 2.93
C PRO A 313 -0.05 4.50 2.98
N ALA A 314 0.62 4.46 1.83
CA ALA A 314 2.04 4.16 1.76
C ALA A 314 2.91 5.24 2.41
N ALA A 315 2.50 6.51 2.29
CA ALA A 315 3.18 7.62 2.94
C ALA A 315 3.06 7.59 4.47
N ALA A 316 2.02 6.96 5.02
CA ALA A 316 1.82 6.87 6.46
C ALA A 316 3.03 6.22 7.15
N ALA A 317 3.47 5.07 6.64
CA ALA A 317 4.62 4.37 7.19
C ALA A 317 5.94 5.16 7.08
N ARG A 318 6.07 6.08 6.11
CA ARG A 318 7.25 6.97 5.99
C ARG A 318 7.32 8.00 7.12
N TRP A 319 6.15 8.52 7.51
CA TRP A 319 6.03 9.63 8.44
C TRP A 319 5.80 9.21 9.90
N TRP A 320 5.89 7.89 10.20
CA TRP A 320 5.59 7.37 11.54
C TRP A 320 6.46 7.96 12.66
N ARG A 321 7.65 8.47 12.30
CA ARG A 321 8.58 9.11 13.24
C ARG A 321 8.25 10.58 13.55
N LEU A 322 7.35 11.20 12.76
CA LEU A 322 6.96 12.58 13.05
C LEU A 322 6.26 12.69 14.39
N PRO A 323 6.63 13.67 15.21
CA PRO A 323 5.99 13.92 16.51
C PRO A 323 4.59 14.49 16.29
N SER A 324 3.62 13.62 16.14
CA SER A 324 2.23 13.95 15.81
C SER A 324 1.28 13.25 16.77
N ASP A 325 0.22 13.94 17.15
CA ASP A 325 -0.83 13.44 18.04
C ASP A 325 -1.90 12.60 17.31
N GLY A 326 -1.64 12.21 16.07
CA GLY A 326 -2.51 11.39 15.24
C GLY A 326 -2.75 11.97 13.84
N VAL A 327 -3.80 11.51 13.19
CA VAL A 327 -4.18 11.93 11.84
C VAL A 327 -5.49 12.72 11.90
N GLY A 328 -5.41 14.01 11.59
CA GLY A 328 -6.55 14.94 11.59
C GLY A 328 -7.43 14.81 10.35
N LEU A 329 -6.86 14.34 9.24
CA LEU A 329 -7.61 14.07 8.01
C LEU A 329 -6.94 12.96 7.20
N ALA A 330 -7.57 11.81 7.15
CA ALA A 330 -7.30 10.75 6.17
C ALA A 330 -8.38 10.79 5.08
N ARG A 331 -7.98 10.99 3.82
CA ARG A 331 -8.89 11.09 2.68
C ARG A 331 -9.12 9.73 2.04
N MET A 332 -10.34 9.19 2.20
CA MET A 332 -10.73 7.88 1.65
C MET A 332 -10.61 7.84 0.12
N GLU A 333 -10.84 8.96 -0.55
CA GLU A 333 -10.78 9.10 -2.01
C GLU A 333 -9.44 8.63 -2.60
N PHE A 334 -8.33 8.90 -1.93
CA PHE A 334 -7.03 8.45 -2.39
C PHE A 334 -6.87 6.94 -2.33
N VAL A 335 -7.43 6.31 -1.29
CA VAL A 335 -7.43 4.84 -1.19
C VAL A 335 -8.32 4.23 -2.28
N ILE A 336 -9.47 4.88 -2.55
CA ILE A 336 -10.39 4.43 -3.61
C ILE A 336 -9.74 4.59 -4.99
N ASN A 337 -9.18 5.77 -5.30
CA ASN A 337 -8.59 6.04 -6.62
C ASN A 337 -7.37 5.15 -6.91
N ASN A 338 -6.48 4.98 -5.95
CA ASN A 338 -5.20 4.31 -6.18
C ASN A 338 -5.25 2.81 -5.86
N GLY A 339 -6.03 2.42 -4.84
CA GLY A 339 -6.13 1.02 -4.39
C GLY A 339 -7.31 0.29 -5.03
N VAL A 340 -8.52 0.79 -4.79
CA VAL A 340 -9.75 0.13 -5.27
C VAL A 340 -9.96 0.31 -6.77
N ARG A 341 -9.85 1.54 -7.29
CA ARG A 341 -9.92 1.93 -8.70
C ARG A 341 -11.28 1.72 -9.38
N VAL A 342 -12.22 1.05 -8.73
CA VAL A 342 -13.52 0.66 -9.28
C VAL A 342 -14.63 1.47 -8.63
N HIS A 343 -15.57 1.97 -9.44
CA HIS A 343 -16.78 2.60 -8.92
C HIS A 343 -17.61 1.59 -8.11
N PRO A 344 -18.05 1.91 -6.88
CA PRO A 344 -18.72 0.93 -6.01
C PRO A 344 -20.01 0.36 -6.63
N LEU A 345 -20.75 1.16 -7.41
CA LEU A 345 -21.94 0.65 -8.11
C LEU A 345 -21.60 -0.29 -9.28
N ALA A 346 -20.42 -0.18 -9.88
CA ALA A 346 -19.98 -1.13 -10.89
C ALA A 346 -19.73 -2.53 -10.30
N LEU A 347 -19.50 -2.63 -8.99
CA LEU A 347 -19.39 -3.90 -8.28
C LEU A 347 -20.73 -4.41 -7.78
N THR A 348 -21.60 -3.54 -7.23
CA THR A 348 -22.91 -3.93 -6.69
C THR A 348 -23.95 -4.21 -7.79
N ARG A 349 -23.79 -3.60 -8.96
CA ARG A 349 -24.67 -3.71 -10.13
C ARG A 349 -23.91 -4.20 -11.36
N TYR A 350 -22.93 -5.07 -11.17
CA TYR A 350 -22.03 -5.56 -12.21
C TYR A 350 -22.76 -6.11 -13.46
N ASP A 351 -23.86 -6.84 -13.27
CA ASP A 351 -24.63 -7.41 -14.37
C ASP A 351 -25.31 -6.35 -15.25
N GLN A 352 -25.48 -5.13 -14.74
CA GLN A 352 -26.04 -3.99 -15.46
C GLN A 352 -24.97 -3.19 -16.22
N LEU A 353 -23.68 -3.44 -15.96
CA LEU A 353 -22.60 -2.73 -16.60
C LEU A 353 -22.54 -3.09 -18.09
N THR A 354 -22.46 -2.08 -18.95
CA THR A 354 -22.46 -2.26 -20.42
C THR A 354 -21.07 -2.15 -21.05
N ASP A 355 -20.10 -1.59 -20.31
CA ASP A 355 -18.71 -1.45 -20.75
C ASP A 355 -17.95 -2.78 -20.56
N GLU A 356 -17.75 -3.50 -21.64
CA GLU A 356 -17.07 -4.80 -21.62
C GLU A 356 -15.57 -4.70 -21.26
N ALA A 357 -14.92 -3.58 -21.60
CA ALA A 357 -13.53 -3.36 -21.20
C ALA A 357 -13.43 -3.14 -19.69
N ALA A 358 -14.34 -2.34 -19.12
CA ALA A 358 -14.44 -2.18 -17.68
C ALA A 358 -14.75 -3.49 -16.97
N LYS A 359 -15.66 -4.33 -17.50
CA LYS A 359 -15.95 -5.65 -16.93
C LYS A 359 -14.71 -6.54 -16.89
N ALA A 360 -13.96 -6.62 -17.99
CA ALA A 360 -12.76 -7.44 -18.07
C ALA A 360 -11.71 -7.02 -17.02
N GLU A 361 -11.52 -5.70 -16.83
CA GLU A 361 -10.59 -5.19 -15.85
C GLU A 361 -11.12 -5.39 -14.40
N ILE A 362 -12.42 -5.22 -14.15
CA ILE A 362 -13.04 -5.55 -12.86
C ILE A 362 -12.86 -7.02 -12.53
N ASP A 363 -13.08 -7.93 -13.48
CA ASP A 363 -12.85 -9.36 -13.27
C ASP A 363 -11.39 -9.68 -12.96
N ARG A 364 -10.46 -8.95 -13.57
CA ARG A 364 -9.03 -9.06 -13.26
C ARG A 364 -8.72 -8.60 -11.83
N LEU A 365 -9.23 -7.45 -11.42
CA LEU A 365 -8.99 -6.86 -10.09
C LEU A 365 -9.65 -7.66 -8.96
N THR A 366 -10.86 -8.18 -9.20
CA THR A 366 -11.63 -8.93 -8.19
C THR A 366 -11.32 -10.43 -8.17
N ARG A 367 -10.28 -10.84 -8.89
CA ARG A 367 -9.83 -12.23 -8.95
C ARG A 367 -9.45 -12.72 -7.56
N GLY A 368 -9.90 -13.92 -7.20
CA GLY A 368 -9.67 -14.49 -5.87
C GLY A 368 -10.69 -14.11 -4.80
N TYR A 369 -11.60 -13.17 -5.07
CA TYR A 369 -12.69 -12.81 -4.16
C TYR A 369 -13.96 -13.60 -4.49
N ALA A 370 -14.66 -14.09 -3.46
CA ALA A 370 -15.93 -14.82 -3.64
C ALA A 370 -17.04 -13.90 -4.18
N ARG A 371 -17.06 -12.66 -3.72
CA ARG A 371 -17.93 -11.60 -4.22
C ARG A 371 -17.09 -10.40 -4.64
N ARG A 372 -17.42 -9.78 -5.78
CA ARG A 372 -16.70 -8.59 -6.26
C ARG A 372 -16.74 -7.42 -5.26
N THR A 373 -17.82 -7.32 -4.48
CA THR A 373 -17.96 -6.31 -3.42
C THR A 373 -16.96 -6.50 -2.29
N ASP A 374 -16.54 -7.74 -1.98
CA ASP A 374 -15.55 -8.00 -0.94
C ASP A 374 -14.19 -7.39 -1.29
N TYR A 375 -13.83 -7.35 -2.58
CA TYR A 375 -12.65 -6.66 -3.06
C TYR A 375 -12.63 -5.17 -2.64
N PHE A 376 -13.77 -4.47 -2.82
CA PHE A 376 -13.88 -3.06 -2.42
C PHE A 376 -13.68 -2.90 -0.91
N VAL A 377 -14.41 -3.68 -0.14
CA VAL A 377 -14.40 -3.63 1.33
C VAL A 377 -13.01 -3.92 1.89
N ASP A 378 -12.38 -4.97 1.39
CA ASP A 378 -11.07 -5.41 1.88
C ASP A 378 -9.96 -4.44 1.48
N THR A 379 -9.93 -4.02 0.22
CA THR A 379 -8.91 -3.09 -0.28
C THR A 379 -9.00 -1.73 0.43
N LEU A 380 -10.22 -1.22 0.63
CA LEU A 380 -10.42 0.03 1.35
C LEU A 380 -10.06 -0.09 2.83
N ALA A 381 -10.49 -1.16 3.50
CA ALA A 381 -10.17 -1.40 4.90
C ALA A 381 -8.66 -1.54 5.12
N MET A 382 -7.97 -2.33 4.29
CA MET A 382 -6.51 -2.48 4.33
C MET A 382 -5.77 -1.16 4.08
N GLY A 383 -6.18 -0.38 3.08
CA GLY A 383 -5.55 0.92 2.83
C GLY A 383 -5.68 1.87 4.03
N LEU A 384 -6.87 1.96 4.62
CA LEU A 384 -7.10 2.79 5.82
C LEU A 384 -6.40 2.25 7.07
N SER A 385 -6.28 0.92 7.21
CA SER A 385 -5.61 0.30 8.34
C SER A 385 -4.11 0.64 8.42
N ARG A 386 -3.44 0.80 7.28
CA ARG A 386 -2.04 1.24 7.24
C ARG A 386 -1.86 2.62 7.87
N ILE A 387 -2.82 3.54 7.64
CA ILE A 387 -2.82 4.86 8.28
C ILE A 387 -3.13 4.73 9.77
N ALA A 388 -4.19 4.00 10.13
CA ALA A 388 -4.62 3.85 11.53
C ALA A 388 -3.57 3.16 12.41
N ALA A 389 -2.90 2.13 11.89
CA ALA A 389 -1.86 1.36 12.58
C ALA A 389 -0.63 2.20 12.93
N THR A 390 -0.25 3.12 12.03
CA THR A 390 0.95 3.94 12.19
C THR A 390 0.89 4.80 13.45
N TRP A 391 -0.26 5.39 13.74
CA TRP A 391 -0.43 6.27 14.92
C TRP A 391 -1.19 5.63 16.07
N TYR A 392 -1.60 4.37 15.97
CA TYR A 392 -2.30 3.70 17.07
C TYR A 392 -1.52 3.81 18.40
N PRO A 393 -2.16 4.21 19.54
CA PRO A 393 -3.60 4.40 19.75
C PRO A 393 -4.12 5.83 19.49
N ASN A 394 -3.31 6.74 18.95
CA ASN A 394 -3.75 8.11 18.65
C ASN A 394 -4.86 8.14 17.60
N PRO A 395 -5.77 9.12 17.63
CA PRO A 395 -6.90 9.16 16.74
C PRO A 395 -6.51 9.30 15.27
N THR A 396 -7.25 8.62 14.42
CA THR A 396 -7.19 8.74 12.96
C THR A 396 -8.57 9.11 12.45
N ILE A 397 -8.74 10.35 11.98
CA ILE A 397 -10.01 10.85 11.47
C ILE A 397 -10.10 10.55 9.97
N VAL A 398 -11.00 9.64 9.61
CA VAL A 398 -11.23 9.20 8.23
C VAL A 398 -12.45 9.92 7.67
N ARG A 399 -12.24 10.74 6.65
CA ARG A 399 -13.33 11.37 5.90
C ARG A 399 -13.92 10.34 4.93
N MET A 400 -15.24 10.14 5.00
CA MET A 400 -15.97 9.35 4.01
C MET A 400 -15.84 10.00 2.64
N SER A 401 -16.03 9.24 1.57
CA SER A 401 -15.69 9.69 0.22
C SER A 401 -16.45 10.94 -0.21
N ASP A 402 -15.73 11.94 -0.71
CA ASP A 402 -16.28 13.24 -1.15
C ASP A 402 -15.94 13.50 -2.63
N PHE A 403 -16.12 12.50 -3.46
CA PHE A 403 -15.99 12.68 -4.90
C PHE A 403 -17.14 13.48 -5.47
N LYS A 404 -16.85 14.33 -6.43
CA LYS A 404 -17.82 14.94 -7.31
C LYS A 404 -18.26 13.94 -8.39
N THR A 405 -19.37 14.17 -9.05
CA THR A 405 -19.91 13.30 -10.10
C THR A 405 -18.91 13.05 -11.24
N ASN A 406 -18.19 14.09 -11.69
CA ASN A 406 -17.15 13.95 -12.69
C ASN A 406 -15.95 13.10 -12.21
N GLU A 407 -15.58 13.19 -10.95
CA GLU A 407 -14.48 12.39 -10.36
C GLU A 407 -14.89 10.91 -10.20
N TYR A 408 -16.11 10.65 -9.73
CA TYR A 408 -16.66 9.29 -9.67
C TYR A 408 -16.79 8.66 -11.07
N ALA A 409 -17.15 9.46 -12.09
CA ALA A 409 -17.26 8.99 -13.47
C ALA A 409 -15.93 8.47 -14.04
N GLU A 410 -14.78 8.95 -13.54
CA GLU A 410 -13.45 8.48 -13.96
C GLU A 410 -13.04 7.15 -13.32
N LEU A 411 -13.69 6.71 -12.23
CA LEU A 411 -13.47 5.38 -11.70
C LEU A 411 -13.97 4.32 -12.69
N LEU A 412 -13.32 3.16 -12.69
CA LEU A 412 -13.63 2.06 -13.60
C LEU A 412 -15.12 1.67 -13.50
N GLY A 413 -15.82 1.75 -14.62
CA GLY A 413 -17.27 1.54 -14.73
C GLY A 413 -18.14 2.69 -14.21
N GLY A 414 -17.55 3.83 -13.80
CA GLY A 414 -18.27 4.94 -13.17
C GLY A 414 -19.17 5.74 -14.12
N ARG A 415 -18.76 5.95 -15.36
CA ARG A 415 -19.50 6.78 -16.35
C ARG A 415 -20.96 6.39 -16.54
N GLN A 416 -21.28 5.12 -16.38
CA GLN A 416 -22.65 4.63 -16.52
C GLN A 416 -23.57 5.01 -15.37
N PHE A 417 -23.01 5.25 -14.18
CA PHE A 417 -23.76 5.44 -12.93
C PHE A 417 -23.80 6.89 -12.46
N GLU A 418 -22.99 7.75 -13.06
CA GLU A 418 -22.89 9.16 -12.65
C GLU A 418 -23.67 10.08 -13.60
N PRO A 419 -24.49 10.99 -13.03
CA PRO A 419 -25.17 12.01 -13.83
C PRO A 419 -24.16 13.07 -14.29
N HIS A 420 -24.43 13.67 -15.43
CA HIS A 420 -23.73 14.88 -15.85
C HIS A 420 -24.29 16.09 -15.07
N GLU A 421 -23.42 16.84 -14.41
CA GLU A 421 -23.75 18.08 -13.70
C GLU A 421 -22.95 19.25 -14.28
N GLU A 422 -23.60 20.40 -14.44
CA GLU A 422 -22.92 21.61 -14.91
C GLU A 422 -21.98 22.21 -13.86
N ASN A 423 -22.29 22.03 -12.57
CA ASN A 423 -21.46 22.48 -11.47
C ASN A 423 -21.32 21.37 -10.39
N PRO A 424 -20.46 20.37 -10.62
CA PRO A 424 -20.27 19.28 -9.68
C PRO A 424 -19.77 19.73 -8.30
N MET A 425 -19.12 20.89 -8.21
CA MET A 425 -18.57 21.42 -6.95
C MET A 425 -19.66 21.65 -5.89
N ILE A 426 -20.84 22.12 -6.31
CA ILE A 426 -22.01 22.35 -5.44
C ILE A 426 -23.15 21.36 -5.72
N GLY A 427 -22.86 20.34 -6.49
CA GLY A 427 -23.79 19.32 -6.95
C GLY A 427 -24.01 18.17 -5.98
N TRP A 428 -24.20 16.99 -6.53
CA TRP A 428 -24.48 15.75 -5.81
C TRP A 428 -23.18 15.13 -5.27
N ARG A 429 -22.74 15.59 -4.11
CA ARG A 429 -21.51 15.14 -3.42
C ARG A 429 -21.72 15.03 -1.91
N GLY A 430 -20.81 14.34 -1.24
CA GLY A 430 -20.79 14.17 0.23
C GLY A 430 -22.08 13.56 0.75
N ALA A 431 -22.56 14.06 1.88
CA ALA A 431 -23.71 13.54 2.63
C ALA A 431 -24.94 13.22 1.78
N SER A 432 -25.28 14.09 0.80
CA SER A 432 -26.47 13.90 -0.05
C SER A 432 -26.44 12.62 -0.90
N ARG A 433 -25.26 12.08 -1.19
CA ARG A 433 -25.10 10.83 -1.93
C ARG A 433 -25.42 9.60 -1.07
N TYR A 434 -25.05 9.63 0.21
CA TYR A 434 -25.00 8.47 1.06
C TYR A 434 -26.37 7.85 1.35
N TYR A 435 -27.40 8.69 1.43
CA TYR A 435 -28.79 8.24 1.64
C TYR A 435 -29.61 8.19 0.34
N ALA A 436 -29.07 8.69 -0.78
CA ALA A 436 -29.79 8.67 -2.05
C ALA A 436 -29.84 7.25 -2.64
N GLU A 437 -31.01 6.82 -3.10
CA GLU A 437 -31.23 5.50 -3.71
C GLU A 437 -30.26 5.20 -4.88
N GLY A 438 -29.83 6.26 -5.57
CA GLY A 438 -28.83 6.15 -6.65
C GLY A 438 -27.46 5.69 -6.19
N TYR A 439 -27.07 5.89 -4.91
CA TYR A 439 -25.73 5.62 -4.42
C TYR A 439 -25.69 4.85 -3.07
N LYS A 440 -26.81 4.71 -2.35
CA LYS A 440 -26.87 4.08 -1.02
C LYS A 440 -26.12 2.74 -0.95
N ALA A 441 -26.20 1.93 -2.00
CA ALA A 441 -25.48 0.65 -2.08
C ALA A 441 -23.94 0.82 -2.13
N GLY A 442 -23.46 1.89 -2.75
CA GLY A 442 -22.01 2.22 -2.75
C GLY A 442 -21.54 2.67 -1.37
N PHE A 443 -22.28 3.55 -0.72
CA PHE A 443 -21.98 3.99 0.64
C PHE A 443 -22.02 2.83 1.67
N ALA A 444 -22.89 1.85 1.47
CA ALA A 444 -22.90 0.64 2.29
C ALA A 444 -21.58 -0.12 2.26
N LEU A 445 -20.86 -0.15 1.12
CA LEU A 445 -19.53 -0.78 1.03
C LEU A 445 -18.48 0.01 1.82
N GLU A 446 -18.53 1.34 1.80
CA GLU A 446 -17.66 2.19 2.62
C GLU A 446 -17.90 1.94 4.12
N CYS A 447 -19.17 1.88 4.55
CA CYS A 447 -19.53 1.56 5.92
C CYS A 447 -19.02 0.16 6.34
N GLN A 448 -19.15 -0.84 5.47
CA GLN A 448 -18.63 -2.19 5.72
C GLN A 448 -17.10 -2.19 5.86
N ALA A 449 -16.39 -1.39 5.05
CA ALA A 449 -14.93 -1.26 5.17
C ALA A 449 -14.51 -0.64 6.52
N ILE A 450 -15.18 0.42 6.96
CA ILE A 450 -14.93 1.02 8.29
C ILE A 450 -15.26 0.03 9.41
N ARG A 451 -16.36 -0.71 9.30
CA ARG A 451 -16.72 -1.75 10.29
C ARG A 451 -15.64 -2.84 10.34
N LYS A 452 -15.20 -3.36 9.20
CA LYS A 452 -14.10 -4.33 9.13
C LYS A 452 -12.83 -3.79 9.79
N LEU A 453 -12.47 -2.54 9.47
CA LEU A 453 -11.31 -1.86 10.04
C LEU A 453 -11.36 -1.80 11.57
N ARG A 454 -12.52 -1.45 12.15
CA ARG A 454 -12.68 -1.32 13.60
C ARG A 454 -12.90 -2.65 14.31
N ASP A 455 -13.81 -3.49 13.81
CA ASP A 455 -14.31 -4.66 14.53
C ASP A 455 -13.47 -5.92 14.26
N GLU A 456 -13.00 -6.11 13.03
CA GLU A 456 -12.26 -7.31 12.62
C GLU A 456 -10.75 -7.09 12.68
N MET A 457 -10.26 -5.91 12.24
CA MET A 457 -8.83 -5.59 12.27
C MET A 457 -8.38 -4.95 13.60
N GLY A 458 -9.31 -4.35 14.37
CA GLY A 458 -9.11 -3.89 15.74
C GLY A 458 -8.73 -2.41 15.89
N PHE A 459 -8.80 -1.59 14.84
CA PHE A 459 -8.42 -0.18 14.87
C PHE A 459 -9.54 0.72 15.39
N ASP A 460 -9.81 0.66 16.69
CA ASP A 460 -10.84 1.44 17.40
C ASP A 460 -10.49 2.94 17.51
N ASN A 461 -9.25 3.32 17.19
CA ASN A 461 -8.79 4.71 17.09
C ASN A 461 -9.33 5.46 15.85
N VAL A 462 -10.04 4.79 14.97
CA VAL A 462 -10.63 5.41 13.77
C VAL A 462 -11.91 6.17 14.13
N ILE A 463 -11.93 7.45 13.77
CA ILE A 463 -13.07 8.37 13.87
C ILE A 463 -13.60 8.59 12.44
N VAL A 464 -14.91 8.52 12.24
CA VAL A 464 -15.53 8.78 10.93
C VAL A 464 -15.89 10.25 10.82
N MET A 465 -15.68 10.86 9.65
CA MET A 465 -16.04 12.24 9.38
C MET A 465 -16.90 12.34 8.11
N ILE A 466 -18.04 13.02 8.24
CA ILE A 466 -19.00 13.22 7.16
C ILE A 466 -18.70 14.53 6.44
N PRO A 467 -18.39 14.50 5.12
CA PRO A 467 -18.16 15.70 4.32
C PRO A 467 -19.49 16.27 3.79
N PHE A 468 -19.47 17.56 3.50
CA PHE A 468 -20.47 18.29 2.72
C PHE A 468 -21.93 18.03 3.15
N CYS A 469 -22.18 18.09 4.47
CA CYS A 469 -23.49 17.90 5.06
C CYS A 469 -24.22 19.26 5.17
N ARG A 470 -25.30 19.44 4.38
CA ARG A 470 -25.94 20.74 4.16
C ARG A 470 -26.94 21.14 5.23
N SER A 471 -27.60 20.14 5.86
CA SER A 471 -28.64 20.41 6.85
C SER A 471 -28.66 19.38 7.97
N PRO A 472 -29.25 19.70 9.13
CA PRO A 472 -29.47 18.73 10.20
C PRO A 472 -30.31 17.51 9.78
N ASP A 473 -31.32 17.68 8.90
CA ASP A 473 -32.10 16.56 8.36
C ASP A 473 -31.27 15.63 7.49
N GLU A 474 -30.33 16.18 6.72
CA GLU A 474 -29.37 15.41 5.93
C GLU A 474 -28.44 14.61 6.86
N ALA A 475 -27.99 15.23 7.95
CA ALA A 475 -27.20 14.55 8.97
C ALA A 475 -27.96 13.35 9.59
N ASP A 476 -29.24 13.55 9.96
CA ASP A 476 -30.06 12.48 10.52
C ASP A 476 -30.20 11.30 9.54
N ARG A 477 -30.41 11.56 8.25
CA ARG A 477 -30.50 10.54 7.19
C ARG A 477 -29.18 9.77 7.02
N VAL A 478 -28.06 10.47 7.02
CA VAL A 478 -26.73 9.83 6.89
C VAL A 478 -26.44 8.94 8.09
N LEU A 479 -26.66 9.43 9.31
CA LEU A 479 -26.46 8.67 10.53
C LEU A 479 -27.36 7.42 10.59
N GLU A 480 -28.59 7.50 10.06
CA GLU A 480 -29.48 6.35 9.95
C GLU A 480 -28.94 5.31 8.96
N VAL A 481 -28.48 5.70 7.77
CA VAL A 481 -27.87 4.77 6.81
C VAL A 481 -26.61 4.13 7.37
N MET A 482 -25.78 4.88 8.11
CA MET A 482 -24.64 4.32 8.82
C MET A 482 -25.06 3.26 9.83
N ARG A 483 -26.08 3.56 10.64
CA ARG A 483 -26.64 2.63 11.65
C ARG A 483 -27.19 1.35 11.00
N GLU A 484 -27.92 1.47 9.88
CA GLU A 484 -28.40 0.33 9.08
C GLU A 484 -27.24 -0.57 8.61
N ASN A 485 -26.07 0.00 8.37
CA ASN A 485 -24.87 -0.72 7.95
C ASN A 485 -23.93 -1.10 9.11
N GLY A 486 -24.41 -0.98 10.36
CA GLY A 486 -23.70 -1.41 11.56
C GLY A 486 -22.68 -0.40 12.11
N LEU A 487 -22.65 0.83 11.60
CA LEU A 487 -21.87 1.93 12.15
C LEU A 487 -22.78 2.87 12.95
N GLU A 488 -22.74 2.75 14.26
CA GLU A 488 -23.60 3.53 15.16
C GLU A 488 -22.74 4.41 16.08
N ARG A 489 -23.01 5.73 16.06
CA ARG A 489 -22.35 6.71 16.92
C ARG A 489 -22.46 6.30 18.39
N GLY A 490 -21.35 6.33 19.12
CA GLY A 490 -21.25 5.95 20.52
C GLY A 490 -21.07 4.44 20.77
N LYS A 491 -21.46 3.58 19.85
CA LYS A 491 -21.32 2.13 20.00
C LYS A 491 -19.84 1.72 19.81
N GLY A 492 -19.30 0.94 20.75
CA GLY A 492 -17.89 0.56 20.73
C GLY A 492 -16.92 1.77 20.74
N GLY A 493 -17.32 2.90 21.33
CA GLY A 493 -16.52 4.12 21.38
C GLY A 493 -16.42 4.86 20.03
N MET A 494 -17.24 4.51 19.04
CA MET A 494 -17.21 5.15 17.74
C MET A 494 -17.67 6.60 17.83
N GLN A 495 -16.82 7.51 17.34
CA GLN A 495 -17.12 8.91 17.17
C GLN A 495 -17.41 9.23 15.70
N VAL A 496 -18.32 10.17 15.47
CA VAL A 496 -18.66 10.68 14.15
C VAL A 496 -18.52 12.20 14.14
N TYR A 497 -17.65 12.70 13.28
CA TYR A 497 -17.42 14.13 13.09
C TYR A 497 -18.14 14.60 11.81
N VAL A 498 -18.28 15.91 11.66
CA VAL A 498 -18.79 16.56 10.44
C VAL A 498 -17.80 17.62 9.97
N MET A 499 -17.63 17.77 8.67
CA MET A 499 -16.89 18.90 8.12
C MET A 499 -17.75 20.17 8.17
N CYS A 500 -17.22 21.20 8.79
CA CYS A 500 -17.75 22.55 8.74
C CYS A 500 -17.16 23.25 7.50
N GLU A 501 -17.83 23.09 6.36
CA GLU A 501 -17.35 23.56 5.07
C GLU A 501 -18.46 24.19 4.20
N ILE A 502 -19.65 24.33 4.78
CA ILE A 502 -20.81 24.97 4.19
C ILE A 502 -21.30 26.05 5.17
N PRO A 503 -21.71 27.24 4.72
CA PRO A 503 -22.19 28.31 5.62
C PRO A 503 -23.30 27.88 6.58
N SER A 504 -24.16 26.93 6.17
CA SER A 504 -25.20 26.37 7.05
C SER A 504 -24.63 25.65 8.27
N ASN A 505 -23.45 25.05 8.17
CA ASN A 505 -22.80 24.39 9.32
C ASN A 505 -22.42 25.39 10.41
N VAL A 506 -22.07 26.61 10.02
CA VAL A 506 -21.76 27.71 10.95
C VAL A 506 -23.05 28.27 11.57
N VAL A 507 -24.05 28.57 10.73
CA VAL A 507 -25.33 29.16 11.17
C VAL A 507 -26.11 28.22 12.09
N LEU A 508 -26.07 26.91 11.80
CA LEU A 508 -26.77 25.86 12.55
C LEU A 508 -25.82 25.01 13.42
N ALA A 509 -24.70 25.58 13.85
CA ALA A 509 -23.66 24.82 14.57
C ALA A 509 -24.18 24.06 15.80
N GLU A 510 -25.10 24.65 16.56
CA GLU A 510 -25.71 24.03 17.72
C GLU A 510 -26.53 22.76 17.35
N GLU A 511 -27.23 22.79 16.21
CA GLU A 511 -28.03 21.67 15.73
C GLU A 511 -27.13 20.54 15.23
N PHE A 512 -26.02 20.86 14.55
CA PHE A 512 -25.02 19.89 14.15
C PHE A 512 -24.29 19.29 15.37
N ALA A 513 -23.96 20.08 16.39
CA ALA A 513 -23.31 19.64 17.61
C ALA A 513 -24.14 18.59 18.42
N LYS A 514 -25.46 18.57 18.27
CA LYS A 514 -26.31 17.53 18.87
C LYS A 514 -26.13 16.16 18.18
N ARG A 515 -25.76 16.16 16.93
CA ARG A 515 -25.70 15.00 16.03
C ARG A 515 -24.29 14.41 15.90
N PHE A 516 -23.26 15.24 16.04
CA PHE A 516 -21.87 14.86 15.84
C PHE A 516 -21.02 15.07 17.10
N ASP A 517 -19.92 14.34 17.21
CA ASP A 517 -19.00 14.41 18.34
C ASP A 517 -17.93 15.50 18.15
N GLY A 518 -17.78 16.03 16.91
CA GLY A 518 -16.81 17.05 16.60
C GLY A 518 -17.01 17.66 15.22
N PHE A 519 -16.28 18.75 15.01
CA PHE A 519 -16.20 19.47 13.74
C PHE A 519 -14.79 19.45 13.20
N SER A 520 -14.65 19.37 11.89
CA SER A 520 -13.43 19.67 11.15
C SER A 520 -13.68 20.84 10.21
N ILE A 521 -12.86 21.88 10.25
CA ILE A 521 -13.07 23.06 9.44
C ILE A 521 -12.46 22.86 8.06
N GLY A 522 -13.31 22.77 7.02
CA GLY A 522 -12.94 22.73 5.61
C GLY A 522 -12.86 24.14 5.02
N SER A 523 -11.76 24.84 5.31
CA SER A 523 -11.62 26.27 5.00
C SER A 523 -11.80 26.59 3.51
N ASN A 524 -11.33 25.72 2.61
CA ASN A 524 -11.40 25.96 1.17
C ASN A 524 -12.85 25.99 0.66
N ASP A 525 -13.64 24.95 0.95
CA ASP A 525 -15.05 24.91 0.54
C ASP A 525 -15.87 25.95 1.30
N LEU A 526 -15.58 26.20 2.59
CA LEU A 526 -16.28 27.21 3.37
C LEU A 526 -16.05 28.63 2.81
N THR A 527 -14.80 28.98 2.46
CA THR A 527 -14.47 30.27 1.83
C THR A 527 -15.16 30.40 0.48
N GLN A 528 -15.04 29.39 -0.37
CA GLN A 528 -15.68 29.35 -1.69
C GLN A 528 -17.19 29.63 -1.61
N LEU A 529 -17.87 28.90 -0.73
CA LEU A 529 -19.33 28.99 -0.61
C LEU A 529 -19.80 30.26 0.12
N THR A 530 -19.00 30.77 1.07
CA THR A 530 -19.32 31.99 1.79
C THR A 530 -19.18 33.23 0.90
N LEU A 531 -18.11 33.26 0.10
CA LEU A 531 -17.84 34.41 -0.81
C LEU A 531 -18.50 34.24 -2.18
N GLY A 532 -18.99 33.05 -2.53
CA GLY A 532 -19.54 32.76 -3.86
C GLY A 532 -18.46 32.80 -4.95
N VAL A 533 -17.24 32.40 -4.66
CA VAL A 533 -16.09 32.38 -5.59
C VAL A 533 -15.65 30.94 -5.86
N ASP A 534 -15.29 30.68 -7.10
CA ASP A 534 -14.66 29.43 -7.47
C ASP A 534 -13.16 29.51 -7.14
N ARG A 535 -12.72 28.63 -6.21
CA ARG A 535 -11.30 28.54 -5.77
C ARG A 535 -10.33 28.18 -6.89
N ASP A 536 -10.82 27.51 -7.93
CA ASP A 536 -10.01 27.07 -9.07
C ASP A 536 -9.97 28.14 -10.18
N SER A 537 -10.64 29.27 -9.99
CA SER A 537 -10.65 30.41 -10.93
C SER A 537 -9.38 31.24 -10.81
N GLY A 538 -8.48 31.13 -11.78
CA GLY A 538 -7.28 32.00 -11.84
C GLY A 538 -7.57 33.51 -11.84
N THR A 539 -8.74 33.92 -12.32
CA THR A 539 -9.16 35.32 -12.32
C THR A 539 -9.53 35.82 -10.92
N LEU A 540 -10.07 34.96 -10.08
CA LEU A 540 -10.54 35.29 -8.73
C LEU A 540 -9.59 34.86 -7.61
N ALA A 541 -8.43 34.31 -7.96
CA ALA A 541 -7.45 33.79 -6.98
C ALA A 541 -7.03 34.81 -5.91
N GLY A 542 -7.07 36.11 -6.23
CA GLY A 542 -6.76 37.18 -5.27
C GLY A 542 -7.83 37.40 -4.18
N LEU A 543 -8.99 36.72 -4.26
CA LEU A 543 -10.05 36.79 -3.25
C LEU A 543 -9.97 35.63 -2.24
N PHE A 544 -9.12 34.61 -2.50
CA PHE A 544 -8.80 33.52 -1.63
C PHE A 544 -7.50 33.82 -0.88
#